data_61c68d56cb28e66e8a538cc561351e12
#
_entry.id   61c68d56cb28e66e8a538cc561351e12
#
_cell.length_a   1.000
_cell.length_b   1.000
_cell.length_c   1.000
_cell.angle_alpha   90.00
_cell.angle_beta   90.00
_cell.angle_gamma   90.00
#
_symmetry.space_group_name_H-M   'P 1'
#
loop_
_entity.id
_entity.type
_entity.pdbx_description
1 polymer ?
#
loop_
_entity_poly.entity_id
_entity_poly.type
_entity_poly.pdbx_seq_one_letter_code
_entity_poly.pdbx_strand_id
1 'polypeptide(L)'
;MRLTCQVLALLAGLAWAIRPPAPTSDFITQQNVAIPMRDRVVLRADILRPKADGTFPVLVYRTPYGKVFAEKYYSTFRRAVERGYAVVIEDVRGRYDSDGQFRPYENEGRDGYDTIEWAAKQPWSNGSVGTFGLSYPGAVQWLAAMESPPHLKAMVPAMTFSTPQNFFYAYGTWDMSWIEWIWDNIAPDARVKRDLTGAKTNEAALAQWREASPKMLNTLPLKQLEELRDVAPYYYDWLSHPPEDPWWDWAELRNKYGRVQAAVLNLSAWYDDNYGPEGATTNFNGLVSSRQGEKRTHVLLGPWVHGGTAEAKAGERKFGSNAAIDYDEVILRWMDHYLRGVDNGVDREKPVRYFVMGDDAWREADQWPPVATRVRYYLNAPSAESNHGTISPEKPTRRQSTSFLSDPSKPVLNPYHSSGAHDYRQLAERKDVLVFDSAPLEQDLEVTGPIGVKMFVSCDCLDFDLWVRLLDLAPDGTAFNLMSPGLDVQRASYRDIKQGRQLLTPGTIYEFGPVALLTSNVFQKGHRIRVQISGSFFPNFSRNLQSGELENDSAKLAKANITIYLDPDHPSQVVLPIVPRIQ
;
A
#
# COMPACT_ATOMS: atom_id res chain seq x y z
N MET A 1 56.74 56.21 15.44
CA MET A 1 56.82 56.83 14.11
C MET A 1 56.48 55.87 13.05
N ARG A 2 55.58 56.27 12.19
CA ARG A 2 54.92 55.58 11.08
C ARG A 2 53.88 54.50 11.44
N LEU A 3 52.61 54.95 11.48
CA LEU A 3 51.40 54.19 11.30
C LEU A 3 51.37 53.62 9.87
N THR A 4 50.96 52.34 9.75
CA THR A 4 50.46 51.77 8.50
C THR A 4 49.06 51.22 8.78
N CYS A 5 48.06 51.94 8.24
CA CYS A 5 46.67 51.46 8.14
C CYS A 5 46.57 50.33 7.10
N GLN A 6 46.10 49.19 7.52
CA GLN A 6 45.59 48.16 6.59
C GLN A 6 44.07 48.30 6.51
N VAL A 7 43.59 48.59 5.32
CA VAL A 7 42.19 48.62 4.94
C VAL A 7 41.76 47.18 4.64
N LEU A 8 40.90 46.59 5.48
CA LEU A 8 40.20 45.36 5.16
C LEU A 8 38.97 45.71 4.31
N ALA A 9 39.01 45.32 3.04
CA ALA A 9 37.85 45.38 2.18
C ALA A 9 36.90 44.21 2.53
N LEU A 10 35.74 44.47 3.15
CA LEU A 10 34.62 43.55 3.28
C LEU A 10 33.95 43.39 1.89
N LEU A 11 34.16 42.25 1.24
CA LEU A 11 33.31 41.78 0.17
C LEU A 11 32.04 41.16 0.78
N ALA A 12 30.99 41.95 0.95
CA ALA A 12 29.65 41.48 1.21
C ALA A 12 29.08 40.93 -0.10
N GLY A 13 29.13 39.58 -0.26
CA GLY A 13 28.44 38.90 -1.30
C GLY A 13 26.92 39.02 -1.08
N LEU A 14 26.24 39.84 -1.89
CA LEU A 14 24.78 39.83 -1.96
C LEU A 14 24.33 38.51 -2.60
N ALA A 15 24.00 37.55 -1.73
CA ALA A 15 23.17 36.43 -2.13
C ALA A 15 21.77 36.99 -2.43
N TRP A 16 21.44 37.11 -3.68
CA TRP A 16 20.07 37.35 -4.13
C TRP A 16 19.24 36.12 -3.74
N ALA A 17 18.57 36.19 -2.61
CA ALA A 17 17.49 35.28 -2.29
C ALA A 17 16.40 35.50 -3.35
N ILE A 18 16.27 34.58 -4.28
CA ILE A 18 15.17 34.55 -5.24
C ILE A 18 13.90 34.46 -4.39
N ARG A 19 13.19 35.58 -4.22
CA ARG A 19 11.87 35.59 -3.61
C ARG A 19 10.97 34.71 -4.46
N PRO A 20 10.28 33.72 -3.87
CA PRO A 20 9.27 32.97 -4.61
C PRO A 20 8.24 33.95 -5.18
N PRO A 21 7.75 33.72 -6.42
CA PRO A 21 6.72 34.58 -7.00
C PRO A 21 5.49 34.64 -6.12
N ALA A 22 4.83 35.79 -6.09
CA ALA A 22 3.59 35.96 -5.36
C ALA A 22 2.49 35.03 -5.91
N PRO A 23 1.57 34.54 -5.09
CA PRO A 23 0.44 33.75 -5.54
C PRO A 23 -0.29 34.47 -6.69
N THR A 24 -0.58 33.77 -7.79
CA THR A 24 -1.30 34.32 -8.93
C THR A 24 -2.58 33.53 -9.20
N SER A 25 -3.68 34.22 -9.47
CA SER A 25 -4.93 33.62 -9.93
C SER A 25 -4.94 33.32 -11.42
N ASP A 26 -4.05 33.95 -12.19
CA ASP A 26 -3.93 33.79 -13.64
C ASP A 26 -2.87 32.74 -13.98
N PHE A 27 -3.25 31.73 -14.75
CA PHE A 27 -2.35 30.69 -15.21
C PHE A 27 -2.51 30.42 -16.72
N ILE A 28 -1.47 29.85 -17.30
CA ILE A 28 -1.45 29.41 -18.69
C ILE A 28 -1.62 27.90 -18.71
N THR A 29 -2.52 27.41 -19.53
CA THR A 29 -2.67 25.98 -19.84
C THR A 29 -2.12 25.72 -21.25
N GLN A 30 -1.25 24.72 -21.36
CA GLN A 30 -0.79 24.16 -22.64
C GLN A 30 -1.26 22.71 -22.68
N GLN A 31 -2.16 22.40 -23.60
CA GLN A 31 -2.75 21.06 -23.71
C GLN A 31 -1.98 20.18 -24.66
N ASN A 32 -1.97 18.89 -24.37
CA ASN A 32 -1.48 17.82 -25.22
C ASN A 32 -0.02 18.02 -25.71
N VAL A 33 0.83 18.56 -24.84
CA VAL A 33 2.25 18.81 -25.11
C VAL A 33 2.98 17.49 -25.29
N ALA A 34 3.79 17.40 -26.37
CA ALA A 34 4.58 16.23 -26.70
C ALA A 34 5.84 16.15 -25.82
N ILE A 35 6.04 15.05 -25.15
CA ILE A 35 7.25 14.74 -24.38
C ILE A 35 7.92 13.51 -25.01
N PRO A 36 9.02 13.68 -25.76
CA PRO A 36 9.70 12.56 -26.39
C PRO A 36 10.52 11.75 -25.38
N MET A 37 10.31 10.45 -25.36
CA MET A 37 11.09 9.51 -24.58
C MET A 37 12.36 9.11 -25.31
N ARG A 38 13.34 8.56 -24.60
CA ARG A 38 14.66 8.11 -25.15
C ARG A 38 14.53 7.08 -26.27
N ASP A 39 13.46 6.32 -26.31
CA ASP A 39 13.14 5.31 -27.34
C ASP A 39 12.25 5.85 -28.47
N ARG A 40 12.03 7.18 -28.51
CA ARG A 40 11.25 7.92 -29.49
C ARG A 40 9.73 7.74 -29.38
N VAL A 41 9.21 7.03 -28.38
CA VAL A 41 7.80 7.09 -28.04
C VAL A 41 7.49 8.49 -27.51
N VAL A 42 6.31 9.03 -27.85
CA VAL A 42 5.92 10.38 -27.44
C VAL A 42 4.78 10.26 -26.43
N LEU A 43 5.03 10.73 -25.20
CA LEU A 43 3.99 10.88 -24.20
C LEU A 43 3.34 12.25 -24.31
N ARG A 44 2.13 12.38 -23.75
CA ARG A 44 1.32 13.60 -23.83
C ARG A 44 1.01 14.10 -22.43
N ALA A 45 1.26 15.39 -22.24
CA ALA A 45 0.98 16.07 -20.98
C ALA A 45 0.21 17.38 -21.19
N ASP A 46 -0.58 17.74 -20.17
CA ASP A 46 -1.12 19.07 -20.03
C ASP A 46 -0.26 19.84 -19.00
N ILE A 47 0.05 21.10 -19.31
CA ILE A 47 0.94 21.93 -18.50
C ILE A 47 0.17 23.13 -18.00
N LEU A 48 0.11 23.27 -16.68
CA LEU A 48 -0.42 24.44 -16.01
C LEU A 48 0.74 25.22 -15.38
N ARG A 49 0.82 26.52 -15.63
CA ARG A 49 1.86 27.36 -15.02
C ARG A 49 1.40 28.78 -14.77
N PRO A 50 2.01 29.49 -13.81
CA PRO A 50 1.70 30.89 -13.57
C PRO A 50 1.88 31.73 -14.85
N LYS A 51 0.96 32.68 -15.05
CA LYS A 51 1.07 33.71 -16.09
C LYS A 51 1.93 34.86 -15.56
N ALA A 52 3.22 34.57 -15.38
CA ALA A 52 4.19 35.54 -14.89
C ALA A 52 5.54 35.28 -15.56
N ASP A 53 6.38 36.31 -15.62
CA ASP A 53 7.76 36.18 -16.05
C ASP A 53 8.61 35.45 -15.00
N GLY A 54 9.59 34.67 -15.46
CA GLY A 54 10.50 33.93 -14.59
C GLY A 54 10.44 32.43 -14.76
N THR A 55 11.13 31.73 -13.84
CA THR A 55 11.20 30.28 -13.81
C THR A 55 10.58 29.75 -12.52
N PHE A 56 9.93 28.59 -12.61
CA PHE A 56 9.17 27.99 -11.51
C PHE A 56 9.71 26.61 -11.16
N PRO A 57 9.63 26.17 -9.90
CA PRO A 57 9.78 24.76 -9.58
C PRO A 57 8.63 23.98 -10.23
N VAL A 58 8.90 22.73 -10.60
CA VAL A 58 7.96 21.92 -11.37
C VAL A 58 7.43 20.77 -10.53
N LEU A 59 6.13 20.54 -10.58
CA LEU A 59 5.49 19.32 -10.07
C LEU A 59 5.08 18.43 -11.24
N VAL A 60 5.51 17.18 -11.22
CA VAL A 60 5.15 16.18 -12.24
C VAL A 60 4.20 15.16 -11.64
N TYR A 61 3.07 14.97 -12.29
CA TYR A 61 2.06 13.96 -11.98
C TYR A 61 1.84 13.06 -13.20
N ARG A 62 2.04 11.75 -13.05
CA ARG A 62 1.91 10.78 -14.13
C ARG A 62 0.82 9.78 -13.79
N THR A 63 -0.10 9.50 -14.71
CA THR A 63 -1.30 8.72 -14.44
C THR A 63 -1.72 7.83 -15.61
N PRO A 64 -2.23 6.60 -15.33
CA PRO A 64 -2.87 5.77 -16.34
C PRO A 64 -4.38 6.07 -16.49
N TYR A 65 -4.91 7.01 -15.69
CA TYR A 65 -6.36 7.27 -15.56
C TYR A 65 -6.86 8.45 -16.39
N GLY A 66 -5.99 9.09 -17.17
CA GLY A 66 -6.29 10.23 -18.02
C GLY A 66 -5.94 11.58 -17.36
N LYS A 67 -5.03 12.34 -18.01
CA LYS A 67 -4.62 13.67 -17.56
C LYS A 67 -5.79 14.65 -17.44
N VAL A 68 -6.74 14.60 -18.39
CA VAL A 68 -7.94 15.45 -18.39
C VAL A 68 -8.85 15.14 -17.20
N PHE A 69 -9.01 13.86 -16.85
CA PHE A 69 -9.75 13.45 -15.67
C PHE A 69 -9.05 13.96 -14.40
N ALA A 70 -7.73 13.76 -14.30
CA ALA A 70 -6.96 14.23 -13.16
C ALA A 70 -7.07 15.74 -12.97
N GLU A 71 -6.90 16.54 -14.03
CA GLU A 71 -7.02 18.00 -13.98
C GLU A 71 -8.40 18.45 -13.48
N LYS A 72 -9.45 17.74 -13.88
CA LYS A 72 -10.84 18.07 -13.49
C LYS A 72 -11.12 17.82 -12.01
N TYR A 73 -10.57 16.75 -11.43
CA TYR A 73 -10.99 16.26 -10.12
C TYR A 73 -9.97 16.54 -8.99
N TYR A 74 -8.71 16.84 -9.31
CA TYR A 74 -7.69 17.12 -8.27
C TYR A 74 -7.42 18.61 -8.13
N SER A 75 -7.79 19.17 -6.99
CA SER A 75 -7.52 20.58 -6.65
C SER A 75 -6.03 20.90 -6.49
N THR A 76 -5.22 19.88 -6.25
CA THR A 76 -3.77 19.99 -6.01
C THR A 76 -3.07 20.78 -7.11
N PHE A 77 -3.45 20.55 -8.38
CA PHE A 77 -2.78 21.20 -9.53
C PHE A 77 -3.00 22.71 -9.53
N ARG A 78 -4.24 23.15 -9.33
CA ARG A 78 -4.57 24.59 -9.25
C ARG A 78 -3.89 25.23 -8.03
N ARG A 79 -4.00 24.61 -6.85
CA ARG A 79 -3.36 25.11 -5.62
C ARG A 79 -1.84 25.19 -5.76
N ALA A 80 -1.22 24.27 -6.51
CA ALA A 80 0.20 24.32 -6.83
C ALA A 80 0.56 25.53 -7.70
N VAL A 81 -0.20 25.78 -8.79
CA VAL A 81 0.03 26.94 -9.66
C VAL A 81 -0.16 28.25 -8.89
N GLU A 82 -1.18 28.35 -8.05
CA GLU A 82 -1.43 29.51 -7.18
C GLU A 82 -0.27 29.78 -6.21
N ARG A 83 0.49 28.73 -5.83
CA ARG A 83 1.74 28.84 -5.03
C ARG A 83 2.98 29.10 -5.86
N GLY A 84 2.87 29.21 -7.17
CA GLY A 84 3.99 29.53 -8.06
C GLY A 84 4.75 28.30 -8.56
N TYR A 85 4.11 27.14 -8.66
CA TYR A 85 4.63 25.95 -9.35
C TYR A 85 4.17 25.93 -10.80
N ALA A 86 4.99 25.35 -11.68
CA ALA A 86 4.50 24.78 -12.91
C ALA A 86 4.11 23.32 -12.65
N VAL A 87 3.03 22.84 -13.28
CA VAL A 87 2.55 21.47 -13.12
C VAL A 87 2.50 20.78 -14.47
N VAL A 88 3.05 19.57 -14.56
CA VAL A 88 3.02 18.68 -15.72
C VAL A 88 2.13 17.49 -15.35
N ILE A 89 1.01 17.33 -16.07
CA ILE A 89 0.06 16.23 -15.86
C ILE A 89 0.14 15.33 -17.09
N GLU A 90 0.73 14.13 -16.96
CA GLU A 90 1.07 13.25 -18.07
C GLU A 90 0.23 11.97 -18.06
N ASP A 91 -0.31 11.63 -19.24
CA ASP A 91 -0.79 10.27 -19.51
C ASP A 91 0.42 9.34 -19.67
N VAL A 92 0.46 8.24 -18.92
CA VAL A 92 1.54 7.26 -19.05
C VAL A 92 1.49 6.56 -20.42
N ARG A 93 2.57 5.91 -20.80
CA ARG A 93 2.74 5.20 -22.08
C ARG A 93 1.54 4.33 -22.43
N GLY A 94 1.02 4.51 -23.66
CA GLY A 94 -0.08 3.72 -24.21
C GLY A 94 -1.45 4.02 -23.64
N ARG A 95 -1.58 5.04 -22.76
CA ARG A 95 -2.87 5.48 -22.21
C ARG A 95 -3.30 6.79 -22.85
N TYR A 96 -4.62 6.94 -23.04
CA TYR A 96 -5.28 8.13 -23.60
C TYR A 96 -4.53 8.72 -24.80
N ASP A 97 -3.98 9.92 -24.68
CA ASP A 97 -3.31 10.61 -25.79
C ASP A 97 -1.85 10.19 -25.99
N SER A 98 -1.23 9.47 -25.05
CA SER A 98 0.16 9.02 -25.14
C SER A 98 0.32 7.84 -26.09
N ASP A 99 1.43 7.85 -26.84
CA ASP A 99 1.81 6.79 -27.78
C ASP A 99 2.33 5.55 -27.07
N GLY A 100 2.56 4.49 -27.83
CA GLY A 100 3.13 3.22 -27.37
C GLY A 100 2.09 2.23 -26.89
N GLN A 101 2.55 1.20 -26.18
CA GLN A 101 1.71 0.15 -25.61
C GLN A 101 1.71 0.25 -24.10
N PHE A 102 0.53 0.19 -23.51
CA PHE A 102 0.40 0.15 -22.06
C PHE A 102 0.72 -1.26 -21.54
N ARG A 103 1.76 -1.33 -20.75
CA ARG A 103 2.13 -2.48 -19.91
C ARG A 103 2.42 -1.91 -18.53
N PRO A 104 1.52 -2.12 -17.57
CA PRO A 104 1.60 -1.46 -16.28
C PRO A 104 2.97 -1.62 -15.64
N TYR A 105 3.55 -0.51 -15.22
CA TYR A 105 4.81 -0.37 -14.48
C TYR A 105 6.10 -0.69 -15.24
N GLU A 106 6.08 -1.46 -16.33
CA GLU A 106 7.30 -1.94 -17.00
C GLU A 106 8.22 -0.81 -17.52
N ASN A 107 7.64 0.27 -18.05
CA ASN A 107 8.39 1.40 -18.61
C ASN A 107 8.45 2.62 -17.69
N GLU A 108 7.71 2.62 -16.59
CA GLU A 108 7.44 3.80 -15.78
C GLU A 108 8.71 4.42 -15.17
N GLY A 109 9.72 3.62 -14.88
CA GLY A 109 11.00 4.13 -14.39
C GLY A 109 11.69 5.02 -15.41
N ARG A 110 11.90 4.49 -16.62
CA ARG A 110 12.60 5.19 -17.72
C ARG A 110 11.79 6.38 -18.23
N ASP A 111 10.50 6.20 -18.44
CA ASP A 111 9.61 7.27 -18.89
C ASP A 111 9.53 8.38 -17.85
N GLY A 112 9.41 8.03 -16.56
CA GLY A 112 9.41 9.00 -15.48
C GLY A 112 10.72 9.77 -15.37
N TYR A 113 11.87 9.10 -15.55
CA TYR A 113 13.16 9.78 -15.64
C TYR A 113 13.16 10.81 -16.78
N ASP A 114 12.76 10.38 -17.99
CA ASP A 114 12.79 11.23 -19.18
C ASP A 114 11.84 12.42 -19.02
N THR A 115 10.65 12.23 -18.45
CA THR A 115 9.69 13.32 -18.18
C THR A 115 10.23 14.31 -17.15
N ILE A 116 10.83 13.84 -16.05
CA ILE A 116 11.43 14.69 -15.01
C ILE A 116 12.56 15.54 -15.62
N GLU A 117 13.44 14.93 -16.39
CA GLU A 117 14.57 15.63 -17.02
C GLU A 117 14.13 16.58 -18.15
N TRP A 118 13.07 16.21 -18.89
CA TRP A 118 12.44 17.11 -19.86
C TRP A 118 11.84 18.33 -19.16
N ALA A 119 11.08 18.13 -18.09
CA ALA A 119 10.43 19.21 -17.33
C ALA A 119 11.46 20.17 -16.71
N ALA A 120 12.57 19.65 -16.19
CA ALA A 120 13.64 20.45 -15.62
C ALA A 120 14.31 21.39 -16.64
N LYS A 121 14.33 21.01 -17.93
CA LYS A 121 15.00 21.77 -19.01
C LYS A 121 14.09 22.76 -19.72
N GLN A 122 12.84 22.88 -19.35
CA GLN A 122 11.92 23.80 -19.98
C GLN A 122 12.29 25.26 -19.68
N PRO A 123 12.07 26.21 -20.61
CA PRO A 123 12.42 27.63 -20.42
C PRO A 123 11.75 28.28 -19.19
N TRP A 124 10.63 27.74 -18.77
CA TRP A 124 9.87 28.20 -17.60
C TRP A 124 10.23 27.42 -16.31
N SER A 125 11.12 26.47 -16.37
CA SER A 125 11.55 25.67 -15.20
C SER A 125 12.79 26.27 -14.54
N ASN A 126 12.83 26.23 -13.20
CA ASN A 126 14.05 26.57 -12.44
C ASN A 126 14.98 25.36 -12.22
N GLY A 127 14.67 24.20 -12.82
CA GLY A 127 15.44 22.97 -12.70
C GLY A 127 15.14 22.14 -11.45
N SER A 128 14.26 22.58 -10.54
CA SER A 128 13.86 21.79 -9.37
C SER A 128 12.53 21.09 -9.65
N VAL A 129 12.52 19.75 -9.59
CA VAL A 129 11.33 18.94 -9.88
C VAL A 129 10.90 18.15 -8.65
N GLY A 130 9.60 18.14 -8.37
CA GLY A 130 8.95 17.27 -7.41
C GLY A 130 7.92 16.37 -8.07
N THR A 131 7.62 15.23 -7.43
CA THR A 131 6.58 14.30 -7.88
C THR A 131 5.62 14.00 -6.74
N PHE A 132 4.37 13.73 -7.05
CA PHE A 132 3.36 13.36 -6.07
C PHE A 132 2.28 12.49 -6.70
N GLY A 133 1.48 11.85 -5.88
CA GLY A 133 0.33 11.07 -6.30
C GLY A 133 0.12 9.84 -5.46
N LEU A 134 -1.09 9.30 -5.55
CA LEU A 134 -1.60 8.18 -4.77
C LEU A 134 -1.82 6.99 -5.69
N SER A 135 -1.58 5.75 -5.19
CA SER A 135 -1.81 4.52 -5.94
C SER A 135 -0.82 4.36 -7.10
N TYR A 136 -1.28 4.14 -8.33
CA TYR A 136 -0.43 4.07 -9.51
C TYR A 136 0.46 5.33 -9.67
N PRO A 137 -0.09 6.57 -9.54
CA PRO A 137 0.73 7.78 -9.47
C PRO A 137 1.74 7.82 -8.30
N GLY A 138 1.51 7.05 -7.26
CA GLY A 138 2.49 6.80 -6.18
C GLY A 138 3.60 5.86 -6.63
N ALA A 139 3.24 4.76 -7.28
CA ALA A 139 4.17 3.74 -7.77
C ALA A 139 5.17 4.28 -8.80
N VAL A 140 4.69 5.07 -9.77
CA VAL A 140 5.55 5.62 -10.84
C VAL A 140 6.61 6.60 -10.31
N GLN A 141 6.38 7.21 -9.14
CA GLN A 141 7.40 8.05 -8.48
C GLN A 141 8.58 7.20 -8.01
N TRP A 142 8.29 6.07 -7.35
CA TRP A 142 9.32 5.14 -6.90
C TRP A 142 10.12 4.58 -8.07
N LEU A 143 9.44 4.12 -9.13
CA LEU A 143 10.09 3.57 -10.31
C LEU A 143 11.01 4.61 -10.98
N ALA A 144 10.55 5.86 -11.12
CA ALA A 144 11.37 6.94 -11.64
C ALA A 144 12.55 7.28 -10.73
N ALA A 145 12.33 7.33 -9.39
CA ALA A 145 13.39 7.64 -8.44
C ALA A 145 14.52 6.59 -8.42
N MET A 146 14.19 5.31 -8.71
CA MET A 146 15.18 4.23 -8.86
C MET A 146 16.09 4.39 -10.08
N GLU A 147 15.70 5.22 -11.07
CA GLU A 147 16.56 5.60 -12.20
C GLU A 147 17.47 6.81 -11.86
N SER A 148 17.36 7.37 -10.67
CA SER A 148 18.20 8.46 -10.13
C SER A 148 18.18 9.74 -10.98
N PRO A 149 17.02 10.34 -11.36
CA PRO A 149 16.98 11.57 -12.10
C PRO A 149 17.56 12.73 -11.27
N PRO A 150 18.58 13.46 -11.78
CA PRO A 150 19.33 14.45 -10.99
C PRO A 150 18.50 15.68 -10.59
N HIS A 151 17.41 15.97 -11.31
CA HIS A 151 16.55 17.12 -11.02
C HIS A 151 15.38 16.79 -10.09
N LEU A 152 15.15 15.50 -9.73
CA LEU A 152 14.15 15.11 -8.73
C LEU A 152 14.63 15.46 -7.32
N LYS A 153 13.98 16.45 -6.67
CA LYS A 153 14.36 16.95 -5.35
C LYS A 153 13.46 16.49 -4.22
N ALA A 154 12.17 16.29 -4.50
CA ALA A 154 11.19 15.83 -3.51
C ALA A 154 10.14 14.94 -4.16
N MET A 155 9.59 14.01 -3.35
CA MET A 155 8.48 13.16 -3.79
C MET A 155 7.53 12.86 -2.62
N VAL A 156 6.24 12.70 -2.96
CA VAL A 156 5.19 12.30 -2.01
C VAL A 156 4.44 11.09 -2.60
N PRO A 157 5.02 9.89 -2.51
CA PRO A 157 4.35 8.67 -2.91
C PRO A 157 3.35 8.25 -1.83
N ALA A 158 2.06 8.19 -2.20
CA ALA A 158 1.00 7.83 -1.28
C ALA A 158 0.40 6.46 -1.64
N MET A 159 0.11 5.65 -0.61
CA MET A 159 -0.64 4.38 -0.73
C MET A 159 -0.13 3.54 -1.90
N THR A 160 1.11 3.07 -1.81
CA THR A 160 1.79 2.35 -2.89
C THR A 160 2.74 1.27 -2.36
N PHE A 161 3.29 0.48 -3.25
CA PHE A 161 4.05 -0.73 -2.96
C PHE A 161 5.49 -0.49 -2.45
N SER A 162 6.10 -1.55 -1.95
CA SER A 162 7.54 -1.65 -1.67
C SER A 162 8.17 -2.90 -2.27
N THR A 163 7.39 -3.96 -2.43
CA THR A 163 7.85 -5.27 -2.93
C THR A 163 6.75 -5.93 -3.76
N PRO A 164 7.08 -6.92 -4.61
CA PRO A 164 6.05 -7.71 -5.29
C PRO A 164 5.06 -8.37 -4.32
N GLN A 165 5.48 -8.62 -3.06
CA GLN A 165 4.69 -9.32 -2.05
C GLN A 165 3.62 -8.46 -1.36
N ASN A 166 3.65 -7.16 -1.54
CA ASN A 166 2.57 -6.26 -1.15
C ASN A 166 2.06 -5.46 -2.36
N PHE A 167 2.06 -6.09 -3.53
CA PHE A 167 1.65 -5.45 -4.78
C PHE A 167 0.79 -6.39 -5.64
N PHE A 168 1.33 -7.54 -6.10
CA PHE A 168 0.60 -8.52 -6.90
C PHE A 168 0.23 -9.76 -6.11
N TYR A 169 1.03 -10.07 -5.11
CA TYR A 169 0.85 -11.21 -4.24
C TYR A 169 0.83 -10.77 -2.79
N ALA A 170 -0.04 -11.38 -1.99
CA ALA A 170 0.14 -11.35 -0.54
C ALA A 170 0.78 -12.69 -0.12
N TYR A 171 2.09 -12.66 0.12
CA TYR A 171 2.89 -13.82 0.55
C TYR A 171 2.56 -15.13 -0.19
N GLY A 172 2.58 -15.06 -1.51
CA GLY A 172 2.35 -16.19 -2.41
C GLY A 172 0.90 -16.36 -2.90
N THR A 173 -0.05 -15.58 -2.39
CA THR A 173 -1.46 -15.61 -2.79
C THR A 173 -1.75 -14.47 -3.76
N TRP A 174 -2.34 -14.77 -4.92
CA TRP A 174 -2.64 -13.77 -5.95
C TRP A 174 -3.73 -12.80 -5.49
N ASP A 175 -3.51 -11.50 -5.69
CA ASP A 175 -4.50 -10.45 -5.42
C ASP A 175 -5.52 -10.36 -6.57
N MET A 176 -6.78 -10.69 -6.26
CA MET A 176 -7.87 -10.71 -7.23
C MET A 176 -8.40 -9.31 -7.57
N SER A 177 -8.05 -8.28 -6.82
CA SER A 177 -8.46 -6.89 -7.08
C SER A 177 -7.93 -6.36 -8.42
N TRP A 178 -6.85 -6.95 -8.94
CA TRP A 178 -6.33 -6.64 -10.27
C TRP A 178 -7.32 -6.89 -11.40
N ILE A 179 -8.23 -7.86 -11.25
CA ILE A 179 -9.27 -8.14 -12.25
C ILE A 179 -10.24 -6.97 -12.33
N GLU A 180 -10.71 -6.46 -11.18
CA GLU A 180 -11.60 -5.30 -11.11
C GLU A 180 -10.90 -4.04 -11.60
N TRP A 181 -9.65 -3.81 -11.12
CA TRP A 181 -8.86 -2.66 -11.55
C TRP A 181 -8.67 -2.59 -13.08
N ILE A 182 -8.40 -3.73 -13.71
CA ILE A 182 -8.30 -3.80 -15.17
C ILE A 182 -9.65 -3.53 -15.81
N TRP A 183 -10.71 -4.14 -15.29
CA TRP A 183 -12.04 -4.09 -15.86
C TRP A 183 -12.60 -2.67 -15.93
N ASP A 184 -12.53 -1.92 -14.83
CA ASP A 184 -13.17 -0.61 -14.69
C ASP A 184 -12.23 0.57 -14.97
N ASN A 185 -10.92 0.44 -14.73
CA ASN A 185 -9.97 1.55 -14.91
C ASN A 185 -9.18 1.48 -16.23
N ILE A 186 -8.90 0.29 -16.74
CA ILE A 186 -7.98 0.14 -17.88
C ILE A 186 -8.69 -0.25 -19.15
N ALA A 187 -9.60 -1.22 -19.10
CA ALA A 187 -10.27 -1.75 -20.26
C ALA A 187 -11.09 -0.72 -21.06
N PRO A 188 -11.77 0.28 -20.46
CA PRO A 188 -12.51 1.28 -21.22
C PRO A 188 -11.67 2.02 -22.25
N ASP A 189 -10.53 2.59 -21.85
CA ASP A 189 -9.63 3.28 -22.78
C ASP A 189 -8.97 2.33 -23.78
N ALA A 190 -8.58 1.12 -23.36
CA ALA A 190 -8.05 0.10 -24.27
C ALA A 190 -9.05 -0.27 -25.36
N ARG A 191 -10.38 -0.36 -25.03
CA ARG A 191 -11.45 -0.60 -25.99
C ARG A 191 -11.62 0.56 -26.97
N VAL A 192 -11.51 1.79 -26.49
CA VAL A 192 -11.54 2.98 -27.38
C VAL A 192 -10.38 2.93 -28.35
N LYS A 193 -9.15 2.79 -27.86
CA LYS A 193 -7.93 2.84 -28.67
C LYS A 193 -7.83 1.72 -29.72
N ARG A 194 -8.39 0.55 -29.42
CA ARG A 194 -8.30 -0.64 -30.28
C ARG A 194 -9.61 -0.94 -31.03
N ASP A 195 -10.59 -0.06 -30.93
CA ASP A 195 -11.95 -0.24 -31.47
C ASP A 195 -12.59 -1.59 -31.11
N LEU A 196 -12.45 -1.99 -29.84
CA LEU A 196 -13.03 -3.22 -29.32
C LEU A 196 -14.47 -2.98 -28.82
N THR A 197 -15.24 -4.06 -28.73
CA THR A 197 -16.59 -4.05 -28.15
C THR A 197 -16.55 -3.97 -26.63
N GLY A 198 -17.66 -3.52 -25.99
CA GLY A 198 -17.81 -3.44 -24.55
C GLY A 198 -17.83 -2.02 -24.02
N ALA A 199 -17.82 -1.85 -22.70
CA ALA A 199 -17.88 -0.56 -22.04
C ALA A 199 -16.65 0.31 -22.39
N LYS A 200 -16.91 1.52 -22.90
CA LYS A 200 -15.89 2.49 -23.33
C LYS A 200 -15.74 3.66 -22.32
N THR A 201 -16.44 3.61 -21.18
CA THR A 201 -16.28 4.55 -20.06
C THR A 201 -16.18 3.79 -18.75
N ASN A 202 -15.56 4.40 -17.75
CA ASN A 202 -15.40 3.79 -16.42
C ASN A 202 -16.77 3.55 -15.75
N GLU A 203 -17.71 4.51 -15.89
CA GLU A 203 -19.06 4.36 -15.33
C GLU A 203 -19.80 3.17 -15.94
N ALA A 204 -19.71 2.99 -17.27
CA ALA A 204 -20.34 1.86 -17.94
C ALA A 204 -19.68 0.53 -17.54
N ALA A 205 -18.35 0.49 -17.39
CA ALA A 205 -17.64 -0.70 -16.94
C ALA A 205 -18.01 -1.08 -15.50
N LEU A 206 -18.07 -0.10 -14.58
CA LEU A 206 -18.49 -0.30 -13.21
C LEU A 206 -19.95 -0.79 -13.10
N ALA A 207 -20.84 -0.24 -13.93
CA ALA A 207 -22.24 -0.71 -13.98
C ALA A 207 -22.35 -2.18 -14.39
N GLN A 208 -21.49 -2.64 -15.33
CA GLN A 208 -21.45 -4.02 -15.77
C GLN A 208 -20.73 -4.95 -14.78
N TRP A 209 -19.83 -4.43 -13.93
CA TRP A 209 -19.03 -5.23 -13.00
C TRP A 209 -19.87 -6.10 -12.07
N ARG A 210 -20.97 -5.53 -11.55
CA ARG A 210 -21.85 -6.27 -10.64
C ARG A 210 -22.39 -7.56 -11.23
N GLU A 211 -22.68 -7.57 -12.52
CA GLU A 211 -23.17 -8.77 -13.24
C GLU A 211 -22.01 -9.69 -13.68
N ALA A 212 -20.89 -9.11 -14.11
CA ALA A 212 -19.74 -9.84 -14.64
C ALA A 212 -18.87 -10.47 -13.54
N SER A 213 -18.70 -9.80 -12.40
CA SER A 213 -17.75 -10.19 -11.35
C SER A 213 -17.96 -11.59 -10.78
N PRO A 214 -19.20 -12.09 -10.53
CA PRO A 214 -19.37 -13.44 -10.00
C PRO A 214 -18.79 -14.52 -10.91
N LYS A 215 -18.93 -14.35 -12.23
CA LYS A 215 -18.34 -15.28 -13.21
C LYS A 215 -16.82 -15.10 -13.25
N MET A 216 -16.36 -13.88 -13.44
CA MET A 216 -14.94 -13.56 -13.62
C MET A 216 -14.09 -13.98 -12.43
N LEU A 217 -14.52 -13.64 -11.21
CA LEU A 217 -13.80 -13.98 -9.98
C LEU A 217 -13.82 -15.48 -9.65
N ASN A 218 -14.82 -16.25 -10.15
CA ASN A 218 -14.88 -17.70 -9.95
C ASN A 218 -14.22 -18.50 -11.08
N THR A 219 -13.71 -17.86 -12.14
CA THR A 219 -13.04 -18.54 -13.25
C THR A 219 -11.79 -19.27 -12.76
N LEU A 220 -11.69 -20.55 -13.06
CA LEU A 220 -10.51 -21.39 -12.86
C LEU A 220 -10.27 -22.26 -14.08
N PRO A 221 -9.05 -22.42 -14.54
CA PRO A 221 -7.83 -21.70 -14.12
C PRO A 221 -7.93 -20.20 -14.38
N LEU A 222 -7.21 -19.37 -13.59
CA LEU A 222 -7.24 -17.90 -13.74
C LEU A 222 -6.81 -17.45 -15.16
N LYS A 223 -5.91 -18.19 -15.82
CA LYS A 223 -5.49 -17.92 -17.20
C LYS A 223 -6.58 -18.16 -18.24
N GLN A 224 -7.72 -18.75 -17.88
CA GLN A 224 -8.88 -18.92 -18.77
C GLN A 224 -9.90 -17.79 -18.67
N LEU A 225 -9.58 -16.70 -18.00
CA LEU A 225 -10.42 -15.51 -17.95
C LEU A 225 -10.35 -14.76 -19.30
N GLU A 226 -11.25 -15.11 -20.24
CA GLU A 226 -11.23 -14.58 -21.60
C GLU A 226 -11.58 -13.10 -21.70
N GLU A 227 -12.34 -12.57 -20.75
CA GLU A 227 -12.83 -11.19 -20.73
C GLU A 227 -11.72 -10.13 -20.72
N LEU A 228 -10.52 -10.50 -20.25
CA LEU A 228 -9.36 -9.61 -20.19
C LEU A 228 -8.36 -9.79 -21.35
N ARG A 229 -8.52 -10.83 -22.18
CA ARG A 229 -7.52 -11.23 -23.17
C ARG A 229 -7.13 -10.12 -24.14
N ASP A 230 -8.11 -9.43 -24.70
CA ASP A 230 -7.87 -8.39 -25.69
C ASP A 230 -7.53 -7.03 -25.06
N VAL A 231 -7.96 -6.76 -23.83
CA VAL A 231 -7.77 -5.45 -23.18
C VAL A 231 -6.52 -5.39 -22.31
N ALA A 232 -6.08 -6.53 -21.76
CA ALA A 232 -4.98 -6.61 -20.80
C ALA A 232 -4.14 -7.88 -20.95
N PRO A 233 -3.44 -8.09 -22.08
CA PRO A 233 -2.63 -9.29 -22.29
C PRO A 233 -1.56 -9.50 -21.21
N TYR A 234 -1.05 -8.43 -20.61
CA TYR A 234 -0.11 -8.48 -19.49
C TYR A 234 -0.66 -9.17 -18.22
N TYR A 235 -1.98 -9.29 -18.05
CA TYR A 235 -2.58 -10.08 -16.96
C TYR A 235 -2.11 -11.54 -17.00
N TYR A 236 -2.03 -12.12 -18.19
CA TYR A 236 -1.59 -13.51 -18.39
C TYR A 236 -0.07 -13.64 -18.22
N ASP A 237 0.67 -12.60 -18.55
CA ASP A 237 2.12 -12.54 -18.28
C ASP A 237 2.35 -12.55 -16.77
N TRP A 238 1.62 -11.71 -16.00
CA TRP A 238 1.70 -11.68 -14.54
C TRP A 238 1.42 -13.06 -13.92
N LEU A 239 0.37 -13.74 -14.35
CA LEU A 239 0.03 -15.08 -13.86
C LEU A 239 1.05 -16.17 -14.27
N SER A 240 1.92 -15.86 -15.22
CA SER A 240 2.94 -16.80 -15.71
C SER A 240 4.26 -16.71 -14.95
N HIS A 241 4.42 -15.65 -14.15
CA HIS A 241 5.59 -15.42 -13.30
C HIS A 241 5.23 -15.63 -11.83
N PRO A 242 5.69 -16.72 -11.19
CA PRO A 242 5.43 -16.96 -9.78
C PRO A 242 6.11 -15.90 -8.88
N PRO A 243 5.71 -15.80 -7.61
CA PRO A 243 6.17 -14.72 -6.71
C PRO A 243 7.69 -14.59 -6.54
N GLU A 244 8.43 -15.69 -6.71
CA GLU A 244 9.90 -15.75 -6.59
C GLU A 244 10.63 -15.44 -7.90
N ASP A 245 9.91 -15.28 -9.02
CA ASP A 245 10.53 -15.08 -10.33
C ASP A 245 11.28 -13.73 -10.37
N PRO A 246 12.56 -13.71 -10.79
CA PRO A 246 13.31 -12.47 -10.99
C PRO A 246 12.67 -11.48 -11.96
N TRP A 247 11.69 -11.91 -12.75
CA TRP A 247 10.88 -11.00 -13.57
C TRP A 247 10.24 -9.88 -12.75
N TRP A 248 9.96 -10.10 -11.44
CA TRP A 248 9.41 -9.12 -10.51
C TRP A 248 10.45 -8.14 -9.94
N ASP A 249 11.73 -8.26 -10.28
CA ASP A 249 12.80 -7.42 -9.72
C ASP A 249 12.54 -5.91 -9.93
N TRP A 250 11.78 -5.52 -10.94
CA TRP A 250 11.40 -4.14 -11.15
C TRP A 250 10.57 -3.58 -9.98
N ALA A 251 9.70 -4.40 -9.37
CA ALA A 251 8.87 -4.05 -8.22
C ALA A 251 9.58 -4.26 -6.87
N GLU A 252 10.80 -4.82 -6.83
CA GLU A 252 11.57 -4.99 -5.61
C GLU A 252 12.38 -3.71 -5.31
N LEU A 253 11.84 -2.85 -4.43
CA LEU A 253 12.48 -1.58 -4.09
C LEU A 253 13.54 -1.72 -3.00
N ARG A 254 13.48 -2.75 -2.15
CA ARG A 254 14.33 -2.90 -0.95
C ARG A 254 15.83 -2.86 -1.26
N ASN A 255 16.24 -3.35 -2.42
CA ASN A 255 17.65 -3.37 -2.83
C ASN A 255 18.12 -2.10 -3.56
N LYS A 256 17.24 -1.08 -3.71
CA LYS A 256 17.49 0.08 -4.58
C LYS A 256 17.42 1.44 -3.87
N TYR A 257 17.12 1.49 -2.57
CA TYR A 257 16.95 2.76 -1.85
C TYR A 257 18.15 3.70 -1.93
N GLY A 258 19.37 3.18 -2.03
CA GLY A 258 20.57 3.99 -2.22
C GLY A 258 20.59 4.82 -3.51
N ARG A 259 19.73 4.50 -4.48
CA ARG A 259 19.59 5.28 -5.74
C ARG A 259 18.71 6.52 -5.58
N VAL A 260 17.87 6.57 -4.57
CA VAL A 260 16.91 7.67 -4.37
C VAL A 260 17.61 8.87 -3.74
N GLN A 261 17.61 10.01 -4.42
CA GLN A 261 18.25 11.24 -3.94
C GLN A 261 17.24 12.27 -3.41
N ALA A 262 15.98 12.15 -3.79
CA ALA A 262 14.91 13.07 -3.40
C ALA A 262 14.56 12.99 -1.92
N ALA A 263 14.05 14.07 -1.35
CA ALA A 263 13.36 14.05 -0.08
C ALA A 263 12.02 13.31 -0.23
N VAL A 264 11.68 12.42 0.72
CA VAL A 264 10.52 11.52 0.57
C VAL A 264 9.58 11.62 1.76
N LEU A 265 8.32 11.97 1.49
CA LEU A 265 7.22 11.81 2.44
C LEU A 265 6.38 10.60 2.00
N ASN A 266 6.55 9.47 2.66
CA ASN A 266 5.70 8.30 2.47
C ASN A 266 4.35 8.52 3.15
N LEU A 267 3.25 8.23 2.47
CA LEU A 267 1.92 8.31 3.06
C LEU A 267 1.18 6.99 2.84
N SER A 268 0.53 6.46 3.88
CA SER A 268 -0.35 5.30 3.76
C SER A 268 -1.42 5.29 4.86
N ALA A 269 -2.16 4.19 4.96
CA ALA A 269 -3.31 4.07 5.85
C ALA A 269 -3.49 2.65 6.37
N TRP A 270 -4.13 2.53 7.55
CA TRP A 270 -4.39 1.23 8.19
C TRP A 270 -5.36 0.36 7.37
N TYR A 271 -6.30 0.98 6.67
CA TYR A 271 -7.32 0.29 5.86
C TYR A 271 -7.11 0.45 4.35
N ASP A 272 -5.90 0.76 3.92
CA ASP A 272 -5.54 0.67 2.51
C ASP A 272 -5.48 -0.81 2.12
N ASP A 273 -6.51 -1.30 1.46
CA ASP A 273 -6.70 -2.70 1.10
C ASP A 273 -5.96 -3.10 -0.18
N ASN A 274 -5.37 -2.13 -0.89
CA ASN A 274 -4.57 -2.43 -2.07
C ASN A 274 -3.09 -2.69 -1.73
N TYR A 275 -2.50 -1.86 -0.86
CA TYR A 275 -1.06 -1.92 -0.56
C TYR A 275 -0.75 -2.01 0.94
N GLY A 276 -1.70 -1.63 1.78
CA GLY A 276 -1.53 -1.55 3.23
C GLY A 276 -0.48 -0.53 3.69
N PRO A 277 -0.32 -0.39 4.99
CA PRO A 277 0.74 0.44 5.57
C PRO A 277 2.13 -0.15 5.35
N GLU A 278 2.25 -1.43 4.95
CA GLU A 278 3.52 -2.13 4.75
C GLU A 278 4.36 -1.47 3.67
N GLY A 279 3.76 -1.05 2.54
CA GLY A 279 4.47 -0.39 1.46
C GLY A 279 5.21 0.85 1.94
N ALA A 280 4.49 1.78 2.57
CA ALA A 280 5.06 3.03 3.07
C ALA A 280 6.08 2.83 4.21
N THR A 281 5.81 1.91 5.14
CA THR A 281 6.70 1.67 6.29
C THR A 281 7.98 0.95 5.90
N THR A 282 7.91 0.01 4.94
CA THR A 282 9.09 -0.66 4.38
C THR A 282 9.96 0.34 3.62
N ASN A 283 9.36 1.18 2.77
CA ASN A 283 10.06 2.22 2.03
C ASN A 283 10.70 3.25 2.97
N PHE A 284 9.99 3.68 4.00
CA PHE A 284 10.53 4.59 5.02
C PHE A 284 11.76 4.01 5.71
N ASN A 285 11.64 2.80 6.27
CA ASN A 285 12.74 2.15 7.00
C ASN A 285 13.95 1.87 6.10
N GLY A 286 13.70 1.45 4.86
CA GLY A 286 14.76 1.21 3.87
C GLY A 286 15.54 2.48 3.52
N LEU A 287 14.83 3.60 3.32
CA LEU A 287 15.47 4.90 3.08
C LEU A 287 16.25 5.40 4.30
N VAL A 288 15.68 5.34 5.50
CA VAL A 288 16.37 5.75 6.74
C VAL A 288 17.65 4.93 6.92
N SER A 289 17.60 3.63 6.67
CA SER A 289 18.77 2.76 6.76
C SER A 289 19.84 3.08 5.70
N SER A 290 19.43 3.45 4.49
CA SER A 290 20.35 3.80 3.39
C SER A 290 20.96 5.20 3.50
N ARG A 291 20.33 6.09 4.30
CA ARG A 291 20.66 7.53 4.43
C ARG A 291 20.96 7.94 5.86
N GLN A 292 21.82 7.21 6.55
CA GLN A 292 22.11 7.45 7.96
C GLN A 292 22.43 8.92 8.25
N GLY A 293 21.67 9.50 9.18
CA GLY A 293 21.82 10.90 9.61
C GLY A 293 21.06 11.96 8.80
N GLU A 294 20.38 11.59 7.72
CA GLU A 294 19.58 12.53 6.93
C GLU A 294 18.13 12.63 7.42
N LYS A 295 17.61 13.86 7.56
CA LYS A 295 16.24 14.15 8.05
C LYS A 295 15.24 14.43 6.93
N ARG A 296 15.41 13.85 5.73
CA ARG A 296 14.54 14.11 4.57
C ARG A 296 13.72 12.89 4.16
N THR A 297 13.42 12.03 5.13
CA THR A 297 12.55 10.88 4.93
C THR A 297 11.52 10.84 6.03
N HIS A 298 10.25 10.97 5.68
CA HIS A 298 9.13 10.97 6.61
C HIS A 298 8.11 9.91 6.24
N VAL A 299 7.27 9.51 7.22
CA VAL A 299 6.11 8.66 7.00
C VAL A 299 4.90 9.20 7.76
N LEU A 300 3.76 9.22 7.08
CA LEU A 300 2.44 9.59 7.60
C LEU A 300 1.48 8.43 7.43
N LEU A 301 0.91 7.92 8.54
CA LEU A 301 0.00 6.77 8.56
C LEU A 301 -1.32 7.16 9.20
N GLY A 302 -2.41 7.14 8.41
CA GLY A 302 -3.74 7.51 8.88
C GLY A 302 -4.73 6.34 8.95
N PRO A 303 -5.94 6.58 9.48
CA PRO A 303 -6.94 5.52 9.65
C PRO A 303 -7.85 5.36 8.40
N TRP A 304 -7.35 5.70 7.22
CA TRP A 304 -8.15 5.80 6.00
C TRP A 304 -8.21 4.49 5.22
N VAL A 305 -9.16 4.41 4.30
CA VAL A 305 -9.16 3.48 3.17
C VAL A 305 -8.33 4.06 2.03
N HIS A 306 -8.12 3.28 0.96
CA HIS A 306 -7.42 3.74 -0.25
C HIS A 306 -8.05 5.03 -0.81
N GLY A 307 -7.28 6.12 -0.86
CA GLY A 307 -7.74 7.42 -1.35
C GLY A 307 -8.59 8.25 -0.35
N GLY A 308 -8.95 7.71 0.81
CA GLY A 308 -9.90 8.33 1.75
C GLY A 308 -9.31 9.34 2.73
N THR A 309 -8.23 10.04 2.41
CA THR A 309 -7.49 10.91 3.35
C THR A 309 -8.30 12.10 3.90
N ALA A 310 -9.32 12.54 3.18
CA ALA A 310 -10.22 13.62 3.60
C ALA A 310 -11.39 13.13 4.48
N GLU A 311 -11.48 11.83 4.74
CA GLU A 311 -12.59 11.25 5.48
C GLU A 311 -12.21 11.01 6.95
N ALA A 312 -13.15 11.27 7.85
CA ALA A 312 -13.01 10.96 9.28
C ALA A 312 -13.61 9.58 9.63
N LYS A 313 -13.64 8.68 8.67
CA LYS A 313 -14.17 7.31 8.81
C LYS A 313 -13.44 6.35 7.87
N ALA A 314 -13.47 5.06 8.21
CA ALA A 314 -13.11 3.97 7.30
C ALA A 314 -14.13 2.84 7.49
N GLY A 315 -14.87 2.50 6.43
CA GLY A 315 -15.97 1.54 6.52
C GLY A 315 -17.04 1.97 7.54
N GLU A 316 -17.30 1.13 8.53
CA GLU A 316 -18.29 1.37 9.58
C GLU A 316 -17.73 2.15 10.79
N ARG A 317 -16.41 2.22 10.94
CA ARG A 317 -15.76 2.90 12.06
C ARG A 317 -15.58 4.40 11.76
N LYS A 318 -15.99 5.22 12.74
CA LYS A 318 -15.81 6.68 12.72
C LYS A 318 -14.68 7.05 13.67
N PHE A 319 -13.88 8.01 13.26
CA PHE A 319 -12.80 8.61 14.04
C PHE A 319 -13.11 10.08 14.32
N GLY A 320 -12.39 10.73 15.20
CA GLY A 320 -12.51 12.18 15.41
C GLY A 320 -12.26 12.98 14.13
N SER A 321 -12.82 14.19 14.02
CA SER A 321 -12.67 15.05 12.83
C SER A 321 -11.21 15.35 12.48
N ASN A 322 -10.30 15.23 13.44
CA ASN A 322 -8.85 15.34 13.27
C ASN A 322 -8.23 14.18 12.47
N ALA A 323 -8.98 13.09 12.20
CA ALA A 323 -8.52 12.00 11.35
C ALA A 323 -8.42 12.41 9.88
N ALA A 324 -9.30 13.31 9.42
CA ALA A 324 -9.24 13.86 8.07
C ALA A 324 -8.08 14.84 7.93
N ILE A 325 -7.41 14.81 6.77
CA ILE A 325 -6.34 15.75 6.44
C ILE A 325 -6.62 16.48 5.13
N ASP A 326 -6.08 17.68 4.98
CA ASP A 326 -5.96 18.33 3.69
C ASP A 326 -4.75 17.74 2.96
N TYR A 327 -5.00 16.75 2.09
CA TYR A 327 -3.96 16.04 1.34
C TYR A 327 -3.14 16.96 0.46
N ASP A 328 -3.80 17.96 -0.18
CA ASP A 328 -3.11 18.94 -1.01
C ASP A 328 -2.14 19.79 -0.18
N GLU A 329 -2.57 20.20 1.02
CA GLU A 329 -1.71 20.98 1.93
C GLU A 329 -0.50 20.17 2.39
N VAL A 330 -0.69 18.90 2.69
CA VAL A 330 0.42 17.99 3.07
C VAL A 330 1.47 17.91 1.96
N ILE A 331 1.01 17.70 0.71
CA ILE A 331 1.91 17.67 -0.46
C ILE A 331 2.62 19.02 -0.64
N LEU A 332 1.85 20.09 -0.73
CA LEU A 332 2.39 21.40 -1.09
C LEU A 332 3.30 21.96 -0.01
N ARG A 333 3.04 21.68 1.27
CA ARG A 333 3.92 22.06 2.38
C ARG A 333 5.28 21.35 2.29
N TRP A 334 5.29 20.05 1.92
CA TRP A 334 6.53 19.29 1.67
C TRP A 334 7.30 19.87 0.49
N MET A 335 6.62 20.13 -0.62
CA MET A 335 7.22 20.69 -1.83
C MET A 335 7.75 22.12 -1.59
N ASP A 336 7.01 22.97 -0.86
CA ASP A 336 7.44 24.33 -0.53
C ASP A 336 8.78 24.33 0.20
N HIS A 337 9.00 23.39 1.13
CA HIS A 337 10.28 23.28 1.84
C HIS A 337 11.42 22.88 0.90
N TYR A 338 11.27 21.77 0.17
CA TYR A 338 12.37 21.18 -0.60
C TYR A 338 12.61 21.78 -1.98
N LEU A 339 11.59 22.37 -2.63
CA LEU A 339 11.73 22.94 -3.98
C LEU A 339 11.84 24.47 -3.97
N ARG A 340 11.25 25.12 -2.94
CA ARG A 340 11.21 26.58 -2.86
C ARG A 340 12.06 27.15 -1.71
N GLY A 341 12.57 26.28 -0.83
CA GLY A 341 13.36 26.68 0.33
C GLY A 341 12.56 27.44 1.40
N VAL A 342 11.24 27.21 1.48
CA VAL A 342 10.38 27.83 2.50
C VAL A 342 10.70 27.23 3.86
N ASP A 343 11.06 28.04 4.83
CA ASP A 343 11.19 27.60 6.22
C ASP A 343 9.79 27.46 6.86
N ASN A 344 9.22 26.30 6.72
CA ASN A 344 7.89 25.94 7.23
C ASN A 344 7.94 24.87 8.33
N GLY A 345 9.12 24.51 8.79
CA GLY A 345 9.34 23.61 9.92
C GLY A 345 9.34 22.12 9.60
N VAL A 346 9.17 21.70 8.34
CA VAL A 346 9.15 20.29 7.93
C VAL A 346 10.42 19.54 8.37
N ASP A 347 11.58 20.17 8.29
CA ASP A 347 12.88 19.59 8.68
C ASP A 347 13.07 19.44 10.19
N ARG A 348 12.18 20.03 11.00
CA ARG A 348 12.18 19.97 12.47
C ARG A 348 11.12 19.04 13.05
N GLU A 349 10.22 18.55 12.20
CA GLU A 349 9.18 17.58 12.61
C GLU A 349 9.79 16.19 12.84
N LYS A 350 9.13 15.42 13.71
CA LYS A 350 9.49 14.01 13.85
C LYS A 350 9.19 13.25 12.56
N PRO A 351 10.07 12.32 12.16
CA PRO A 351 9.96 11.66 10.87
C PRO A 351 8.76 10.71 10.75
N VAL A 352 8.17 10.32 11.87
CA VAL A 352 7.03 9.40 11.91
C VAL A 352 5.84 10.08 12.55
N ARG A 353 4.73 10.15 11.81
CA ARG A 353 3.44 10.59 12.31
C ARG A 353 2.38 9.53 11.98
N TYR A 354 1.66 9.07 13.00
CA TYR A 354 0.68 8.00 12.86
C TYR A 354 -0.56 8.24 13.71
N PHE A 355 -1.69 7.74 13.22
CA PHE A 355 -2.97 7.86 13.92
C PHE A 355 -3.22 6.61 14.77
N VAL A 356 -3.51 6.80 16.05
CA VAL A 356 -3.87 5.74 16.98
C VAL A 356 -5.38 5.64 17.06
N MET A 357 -5.93 4.57 16.52
CA MET A 357 -7.36 4.25 16.58
C MET A 357 -7.76 3.89 18.00
N GLY A 358 -8.97 4.20 18.41
CA GLY A 358 -9.47 3.98 19.78
C GLY A 358 -9.18 5.15 20.73
N ASP A 359 -8.03 5.78 20.65
CA ASP A 359 -7.75 7.12 21.19
C ASP A 359 -8.16 8.22 20.22
N ASP A 360 -8.27 7.87 18.94
CA ASP A 360 -8.58 8.76 17.82
C ASP A 360 -7.66 10.00 17.81
N ALA A 361 -6.38 9.76 17.97
CA ALA A 361 -5.37 10.79 18.13
C ALA A 361 -4.10 10.53 17.31
N TRP A 362 -3.49 11.60 16.83
CA TRP A 362 -2.18 11.56 16.19
C TRP A 362 -1.07 11.41 17.23
N ARG A 363 -0.08 10.58 16.88
CA ARG A 363 1.18 10.43 17.63
C ARG A 363 2.36 10.69 16.69
N GLU A 364 3.49 11.01 17.29
CA GLU A 364 4.76 11.24 16.60
C GLU A 364 5.86 10.40 17.25
N ALA A 365 6.77 9.89 16.42
CA ALA A 365 7.92 9.12 16.87
C ALA A 365 9.18 9.44 16.05
N ASP A 366 10.34 9.12 16.61
CA ASP A 366 11.63 9.31 15.94
C ASP A 366 11.98 8.15 15.01
N GLN A 367 11.26 7.02 15.10
CA GLN A 367 11.45 5.82 14.29
C GLN A 367 10.13 5.06 14.10
N TRP A 368 10.06 4.23 13.05
CA TRP A 368 9.00 3.26 12.87
C TRP A 368 9.56 1.82 12.96
N PRO A 369 8.94 0.89 13.72
CA PRO A 369 7.86 1.16 14.66
C PRO A 369 8.34 1.98 15.88
N PRO A 370 7.42 2.60 16.64
CA PRO A 370 7.76 3.24 17.91
C PRO A 370 8.27 2.19 18.91
N VAL A 371 8.94 2.65 19.96
CA VAL A 371 9.44 1.77 21.01
C VAL A 371 8.26 1.07 21.71
N ALA A 372 8.27 -0.25 21.72
CA ALA A 372 7.21 -1.06 22.28
C ALA A 372 7.78 -2.30 22.99
N THR A 373 7.04 -2.80 23.98
CA THR A 373 7.31 -4.09 24.62
C THR A 373 6.61 -5.19 23.83
N ARG A 374 7.34 -6.22 23.40
CA ARG A 374 6.77 -7.34 22.67
C ARG A 374 6.21 -8.38 23.65
N VAL A 375 4.90 -8.50 23.73
CA VAL A 375 4.20 -9.46 24.61
C VAL A 375 3.62 -10.59 23.78
N ARG A 376 3.89 -11.84 24.21
CA ARG A 376 3.34 -13.05 23.58
C ARG A 376 1.97 -13.38 24.15
N TYR A 377 1.02 -13.65 23.26
CA TYR A 377 -0.27 -14.21 23.57
C TYR A 377 -0.39 -15.58 22.91
N TYR A 378 -0.48 -16.64 23.73
CA TYR A 378 -0.55 -18.02 23.26
C TYR A 378 -2.00 -18.42 23.02
N LEU A 379 -2.22 -19.17 21.94
CA LEU A 379 -3.52 -19.73 21.63
C LEU A 379 -3.75 -21.00 22.48
N ASN A 380 -4.95 -21.14 23.05
CA ASN A 380 -5.37 -22.30 23.81
C ASN A 380 -6.62 -22.92 23.17
N ALA A 381 -6.66 -24.26 23.12
CA ALA A 381 -7.66 -24.99 22.36
C ALA A 381 -9.09 -24.64 22.80
N PRO A 382 -10.03 -24.60 21.83
CA PRO A 382 -11.45 -24.59 22.11
C PRO A 382 -11.88 -25.90 22.81
N SER A 383 -13.06 -25.90 23.44
CA SER A 383 -13.71 -27.14 23.87
C SER A 383 -14.03 -28.02 22.65
N ALA A 384 -14.21 -29.34 22.88
CA ALA A 384 -14.40 -30.31 21.78
C ALA A 384 -15.61 -30.01 20.86
N GLU A 385 -16.55 -29.20 21.29
CA GLU A 385 -17.79 -28.87 20.58
C GLU A 385 -17.83 -27.45 20.02
N SER A 386 -16.72 -26.68 20.16
CA SER A 386 -16.66 -25.26 19.81
C SER A 386 -15.46 -24.97 18.89
N ASN A 387 -15.59 -23.97 18.02
CA ASN A 387 -14.47 -23.37 17.31
C ASN A 387 -13.86 -22.16 18.05
N HIS A 388 -14.34 -21.88 19.30
CA HIS A 388 -13.90 -20.76 20.12
C HIS A 388 -12.92 -21.21 21.20
N GLY A 389 -11.66 -20.85 21.07
CA GLY A 389 -10.60 -20.97 22.05
C GLY A 389 -10.32 -19.67 22.78
N THR A 390 -9.22 -19.64 23.52
CA THR A 390 -8.76 -18.43 24.22
C THR A 390 -7.33 -18.08 23.85
N ILE A 391 -6.97 -16.80 24.04
CA ILE A 391 -5.57 -16.38 24.01
C ILE A 391 -5.18 -15.72 25.32
N SER A 392 -3.97 -15.97 25.78
CA SER A 392 -3.44 -15.40 27.01
C SER A 392 -1.90 -15.35 27.00
N PRO A 393 -1.27 -14.59 27.92
CA PRO A 393 0.18 -14.58 28.06
C PRO A 393 0.76 -15.91 28.58
N GLU A 394 -0.04 -16.78 29.18
CA GLU A 394 0.38 -18.04 29.76
C GLU A 394 0.64 -19.09 28.67
N LYS A 395 1.85 -19.65 28.67
CA LYS A 395 2.22 -20.72 27.72
C LYS A 395 1.40 -21.98 27.98
N PRO A 396 0.90 -22.67 26.91
CA PRO A 396 0.20 -23.94 27.08
C PRO A 396 1.03 -24.97 27.85
N THR A 397 0.40 -25.73 28.74
CA THR A 397 1.05 -26.78 29.55
C THR A 397 0.64 -28.20 29.15
N ARG A 398 -0.35 -28.34 28.28
CA ARG A 398 -0.92 -29.63 27.84
C ARG A 398 -0.77 -29.78 26.33
N ARG A 399 -0.70 -31.02 25.87
CA ARG A 399 -0.78 -31.33 24.43
C ARG A 399 -2.18 -31.08 23.94
N GLN A 400 -2.33 -30.13 23.01
CA GLN A 400 -3.61 -29.72 22.44
C GLN A 400 -3.41 -29.32 20.96
N SER A 401 -4.44 -29.53 20.19
CA SER A 401 -4.55 -29.03 18.82
C SER A 401 -6.03 -28.80 18.50
N THR A 402 -6.29 -28.02 17.46
CA THR A 402 -7.63 -27.84 16.91
C THR A 402 -7.55 -27.91 15.39
N SER A 403 -8.62 -28.33 14.75
CA SER A 403 -8.64 -28.51 13.29
C SER A 403 -9.90 -27.91 12.70
N PHE A 404 -9.81 -27.53 11.43
CA PHE A 404 -10.97 -27.16 10.63
C PHE A 404 -10.84 -27.74 9.21
N LEU A 405 -11.99 -27.96 8.57
CA LEU A 405 -12.05 -28.41 7.17
C LEU A 405 -12.06 -27.18 6.27
N SER A 406 -11.04 -27.04 5.42
CA SER A 406 -10.98 -26.05 4.36
C SER A 406 -11.51 -26.67 3.05
N ASP A 407 -12.50 -26.03 2.44
CA ASP A 407 -13.12 -26.46 1.19
C ASP A 407 -13.07 -25.32 0.15
N PRO A 408 -12.18 -25.36 -0.86
CA PRO A 408 -12.06 -24.29 -1.85
C PRO A 408 -13.33 -24.11 -2.71
N SER A 409 -14.24 -25.09 -2.73
CA SER A 409 -15.55 -24.95 -3.39
C SER A 409 -16.54 -24.13 -2.57
N LYS A 410 -16.27 -23.94 -1.28
CA LYS A 410 -17.09 -23.17 -0.31
C LYS A 410 -16.20 -22.27 0.55
N PRO A 411 -15.41 -21.37 -0.06
CA PRO A 411 -14.43 -20.59 0.67
C PRO A 411 -15.07 -19.70 1.74
N VAL A 412 -14.28 -19.29 2.72
CA VAL A 412 -14.67 -18.18 3.60
C VAL A 412 -14.73 -16.92 2.76
N LEU A 413 -15.92 -16.33 2.68
CA LEU A 413 -16.15 -15.12 1.90
C LEU A 413 -15.89 -13.88 2.75
N ASN A 414 -15.36 -12.83 2.11
CA ASN A 414 -15.48 -11.49 2.66
C ASN A 414 -16.96 -11.08 2.65
N PRO A 415 -17.58 -10.80 3.79
CA PRO A 415 -18.98 -10.41 3.82
C PRO A 415 -19.23 -8.96 3.34
N TYR A 416 -18.15 -8.20 3.10
CA TYR A 416 -18.21 -6.79 2.74
C TYR A 416 -17.64 -6.54 1.34
N HIS A 417 -18.29 -5.64 0.59
CA HIS A 417 -17.84 -5.18 -0.72
C HIS A 417 -17.05 -3.86 -0.65
N SER A 418 -17.10 -3.19 0.50
CA SER A 418 -16.38 -1.94 0.73
C SER A 418 -15.17 -2.15 1.61
N SER A 419 -14.13 -1.37 1.36
CA SER A 419 -12.92 -1.34 2.19
C SER A 419 -13.16 -0.68 3.54
N GLY A 420 -12.31 -0.95 4.52
CA GLY A 420 -12.29 -0.29 5.81
C GLY A 420 -12.50 -1.21 7.00
N ALA A 421 -12.86 -0.59 8.12
CA ALA A 421 -13.22 -1.29 9.34
C ALA A 421 -14.65 -1.81 9.26
N HIS A 422 -14.82 -3.10 9.47
CA HIS A 422 -16.12 -3.77 9.45
C HIS A 422 -16.27 -4.75 10.62
N ASP A 423 -17.51 -5.04 10.98
CA ASP A 423 -17.84 -5.97 12.05
C ASP A 423 -17.80 -7.42 11.56
N TYR A 424 -16.71 -8.09 11.79
CA TYR A 424 -16.50 -9.50 11.39
C TYR A 424 -17.03 -10.54 12.39
N ARG A 425 -17.94 -10.16 13.32
CA ARG A 425 -18.53 -11.11 14.28
C ARG A 425 -19.19 -12.32 13.60
N GLN A 426 -19.84 -12.12 12.44
CA GLN A 426 -20.52 -13.18 11.71
C GLN A 426 -19.59 -14.30 11.23
N LEU A 427 -18.31 -14.03 10.98
CA LEU A 427 -17.36 -15.07 10.61
C LEU A 427 -17.07 -16.04 11.76
N ALA A 428 -17.28 -15.63 13.01
CA ALA A 428 -17.10 -16.48 14.18
C ALA A 428 -18.13 -17.62 14.27
N GLU A 429 -19.25 -17.53 13.54
CA GLU A 429 -20.29 -18.57 13.52
C GLU A 429 -19.93 -19.74 12.57
N ARG A 430 -18.94 -19.55 11.69
CA ARG A 430 -18.51 -20.56 10.72
C ARG A 430 -17.64 -21.61 11.38
N LYS A 431 -17.85 -22.88 11.03
CA LYS A 431 -17.06 -24.02 11.55
C LYS A 431 -15.65 -24.12 10.95
N ASP A 432 -15.42 -23.45 9.82
CA ASP A 432 -14.13 -23.38 9.13
C ASP A 432 -13.36 -22.09 9.45
N VAL A 433 -13.79 -21.35 10.48
CA VAL A 433 -13.09 -20.23 11.09
C VAL A 433 -12.86 -20.53 12.57
N LEU A 434 -11.60 -20.65 12.96
CA LEU A 434 -11.23 -20.76 14.38
C LEU A 434 -11.20 -19.37 15.00
N VAL A 435 -11.64 -19.25 16.23
CA VAL A 435 -11.74 -17.99 16.98
C VAL A 435 -11.05 -18.13 18.33
N PHE A 436 -10.24 -17.14 18.69
CA PHE A 436 -9.55 -17.11 19.98
C PHE A 436 -9.70 -15.72 20.61
N ASP A 437 -10.31 -15.66 21.79
CA ASP A 437 -10.57 -14.42 22.51
C ASP A 437 -9.73 -14.32 23.78
N SER A 438 -9.20 -13.14 24.08
CA SER A 438 -8.61 -12.87 25.39
C SER A 438 -9.70 -12.77 26.48
N ALA A 439 -9.31 -12.79 27.75
CA ALA A 439 -10.14 -12.24 28.82
C ALA A 439 -10.45 -10.76 28.54
N PRO A 440 -11.53 -10.18 29.10
CA PRO A 440 -11.75 -8.74 29.03
C PRO A 440 -10.54 -8.00 29.60
N LEU A 441 -10.07 -6.97 28.90
CA LEU A 441 -8.93 -6.18 29.34
C LEU A 441 -9.27 -5.39 30.60
N GLU A 442 -8.38 -5.41 31.57
CA GLU A 442 -8.55 -4.68 32.84
C GLU A 442 -8.23 -3.19 32.70
N GLN A 443 -7.46 -2.83 31.67
CA GLN A 443 -7.06 -1.46 31.33
C GLN A 443 -6.92 -1.32 29.81
N ASP A 444 -6.85 -0.08 29.34
CA ASP A 444 -6.58 0.22 27.95
C ASP A 444 -5.21 -0.32 27.53
N LEU A 445 -5.15 -0.90 26.32
CA LEU A 445 -3.95 -1.51 25.77
C LEU A 445 -3.66 -0.94 24.39
N GLU A 446 -2.59 -0.14 24.25
CA GLU A 446 -2.14 0.37 22.96
C GLU A 446 -1.22 -0.66 22.27
N VAL A 447 -1.64 -1.10 21.08
CA VAL A 447 -0.86 -1.98 20.20
C VAL A 447 -0.50 -1.18 18.94
N THR A 448 0.80 -0.89 18.76
CA THR A 448 1.27 -0.08 17.63
C THR A 448 2.53 -0.68 17.01
N GLY A 449 2.47 -1.01 15.73
CA GLY A 449 3.58 -1.56 14.95
C GLY A 449 3.28 -2.95 14.38
N PRO A 450 4.32 -3.67 13.92
CA PRO A 450 4.16 -4.99 13.33
C PRO A 450 3.81 -6.05 14.39
N ILE A 451 2.72 -6.74 14.15
CA ILE A 451 2.25 -7.86 14.96
C ILE A 451 2.92 -9.13 14.46
N GLY A 452 3.60 -9.83 15.35
CA GLY A 452 4.19 -11.13 15.04
C GLY A 452 3.13 -12.23 15.09
N VAL A 453 3.12 -13.10 14.09
CA VAL A 453 2.31 -14.32 14.10
C VAL A 453 3.25 -15.50 14.02
N LYS A 454 3.03 -16.50 14.86
CA LYS A 454 3.76 -17.77 14.81
C LYS A 454 2.75 -18.88 15.00
N MET A 455 2.52 -19.65 13.94
CA MET A 455 1.57 -20.76 13.93
C MET A 455 2.28 -22.06 13.60
N PHE A 456 2.01 -23.12 14.35
CA PHE A 456 2.44 -24.48 14.06
C PHE A 456 1.28 -25.22 13.45
N VAL A 457 1.41 -25.65 12.20
CA VAL A 457 0.30 -26.16 11.39
C VAL A 457 0.70 -27.41 10.64
N SER A 458 -0.18 -28.39 10.57
CA SER A 458 -0.11 -29.48 9.61
C SER A 458 -1.40 -29.57 8.79
N CYS A 459 -1.36 -30.25 7.67
CA CYS A 459 -2.54 -30.60 6.90
C CYS A 459 -2.41 -31.99 6.30
N ASP A 460 -3.51 -32.57 5.79
CA ASP A 460 -3.55 -33.78 4.96
C ASP A 460 -3.45 -33.46 3.45
N CYS A 461 -2.94 -32.29 3.13
CA CYS A 461 -2.88 -31.71 1.80
C CYS A 461 -1.43 -31.38 1.37
N LEU A 462 -1.27 -30.96 0.10
CA LEU A 462 0.03 -30.55 -0.46
C LEU A 462 0.28 -29.04 -0.36
N ASP A 463 -0.77 -28.23 -0.19
CA ASP A 463 -0.72 -26.78 -0.06
C ASP A 463 -2.01 -26.26 0.59
N PHE A 464 -1.96 -25.09 1.26
CA PHE A 464 -3.11 -24.36 1.77
C PHE A 464 -2.72 -22.90 2.00
N ASP A 465 -3.71 -22.02 2.22
CA ASP A 465 -3.48 -20.65 2.67
C ASP A 465 -3.87 -20.52 4.14
N LEU A 466 -3.07 -19.81 4.91
CA LEU A 466 -3.33 -19.50 6.31
C LEU A 466 -3.67 -18.02 6.44
N TRP A 467 -4.90 -17.74 6.86
CA TRP A 467 -5.40 -16.41 7.16
C TRP A 467 -5.45 -16.18 8.66
N VAL A 468 -4.81 -15.12 9.11
CA VAL A 468 -4.83 -14.72 10.52
C VAL A 468 -5.31 -13.27 10.59
N ARG A 469 -6.41 -13.03 11.29
CA ARG A 469 -7.01 -11.71 11.47
C ARG A 469 -7.00 -11.32 12.94
N LEU A 470 -6.60 -10.08 13.22
CA LEU A 470 -6.70 -9.47 14.54
C LEU A 470 -7.88 -8.50 14.56
N LEU A 471 -8.74 -8.64 15.58
CA LEU A 471 -9.96 -7.84 15.75
C LEU A 471 -9.99 -7.23 17.15
N ASP A 472 -10.59 -6.05 17.25
CA ASP A 472 -11.01 -5.43 18.51
C ASP A 472 -12.45 -5.84 18.80
N LEU A 473 -12.63 -6.70 19.79
CA LEU A 473 -13.94 -7.19 20.21
C LEU A 473 -14.48 -6.35 21.37
N ALA A 474 -15.48 -5.54 21.08
CA ALA A 474 -16.17 -4.71 22.06
C ALA A 474 -17.14 -5.53 22.95
N PRO A 475 -17.53 -5.00 24.14
CA PRO A 475 -18.46 -5.69 25.05
C PRO A 475 -19.84 -5.99 24.47
N ASP A 476 -20.30 -5.24 23.46
CA ASP A 476 -21.56 -5.47 22.75
C ASP A 476 -21.47 -6.56 21.67
N GLY A 477 -20.28 -7.16 21.50
CA GLY A 477 -20.00 -8.19 20.52
C GLY A 477 -19.52 -7.68 19.17
N THR A 478 -19.46 -6.38 18.93
CA THR A 478 -18.87 -5.80 17.70
C THR A 478 -17.39 -6.17 17.61
N ALA A 479 -16.95 -6.69 16.47
CA ALA A 479 -15.58 -7.18 16.26
C ALA A 479 -14.96 -6.51 15.02
N PHE A 480 -14.35 -5.33 15.19
CA PHE A 480 -13.73 -4.58 14.12
C PHE A 480 -12.32 -5.12 13.77
N ASN A 481 -12.07 -5.29 12.46
CA ASN A 481 -10.70 -5.46 11.96
C ASN A 481 -9.89 -4.16 12.18
N LEU A 482 -8.58 -4.30 12.35
CA LEU A 482 -7.66 -3.20 12.67
C LEU A 482 -6.77 -2.81 11.50
N MET A 483 -6.93 -3.46 10.37
CA MET A 483 -6.16 -3.25 9.14
C MET A 483 -6.92 -3.80 7.95
N SER A 484 -6.41 -3.56 6.77
CA SER A 484 -6.94 -4.16 5.54
C SER A 484 -6.92 -5.69 5.62
N PRO A 485 -8.02 -6.36 5.28
CA PRO A 485 -8.14 -7.82 5.40
C PRO A 485 -7.26 -8.60 4.42
N GLY A 486 -6.70 -7.94 3.44
CA GLY A 486 -5.96 -8.60 2.37
C GLY A 486 -4.47 -8.84 2.62
N LEU A 487 -3.94 -8.36 3.74
CA LEU A 487 -2.50 -8.36 4.01
C LEU A 487 -2.06 -9.33 5.11
N ASP A 488 -2.96 -10.15 5.63
CA ASP A 488 -2.73 -11.07 6.74
C ASP A 488 -2.76 -12.55 6.32
N VAL A 489 -2.36 -12.86 5.10
CA VAL A 489 -2.33 -14.22 4.53
C VAL A 489 -0.91 -14.71 4.28
N GLN A 490 -0.72 -16.02 4.40
CA GLN A 490 0.47 -16.72 3.90
C GLN A 490 0.09 -18.02 3.22
N ARG A 491 0.57 -18.21 1.98
CA ARG A 491 0.47 -19.50 1.29
C ARG A 491 1.52 -20.46 1.81
N ALA A 492 1.12 -21.66 2.20
CA ALA A 492 1.99 -22.61 2.86
C ALA A 492 3.15 -23.09 2.00
N SER A 493 2.94 -23.25 0.70
CA SER A 493 4.02 -23.59 -0.24
C SER A 493 5.02 -22.45 -0.46
N TYR A 494 4.67 -21.21 -0.10
CA TYR A 494 5.55 -20.03 -0.10
C TYR A 494 5.93 -19.55 1.30
N ARG A 495 5.97 -20.46 2.30
CA ARG A 495 6.40 -20.14 3.68
C ARG A 495 7.79 -19.54 3.79
N ASP A 496 8.67 -19.81 2.83
CA ASP A 496 9.91 -19.10 2.57
C ASP A 496 9.98 -18.73 1.09
N ILE A 497 9.61 -17.51 0.80
CA ILE A 497 9.52 -17.01 -0.58
C ILE A 497 10.86 -17.04 -1.31
N LYS A 498 12.00 -16.93 -0.58
CA LYS A 498 13.33 -16.95 -1.17
C LYS A 498 13.73 -18.33 -1.70
N GLN A 499 13.13 -19.37 -1.15
CA GLN A 499 13.38 -20.75 -1.59
C GLN A 499 12.44 -21.17 -2.72
N GLY A 500 11.51 -20.27 -3.13
CA GLY A 500 10.49 -20.58 -4.09
C GLY A 500 9.42 -21.54 -3.54
N ARG A 501 8.58 -22.02 -4.42
CA ARG A 501 7.44 -22.87 -4.07
C ARG A 501 7.87 -24.25 -3.59
N GLN A 502 7.50 -24.60 -2.36
CA GLN A 502 7.79 -25.90 -1.73
C GLN A 502 6.51 -26.52 -1.17
N LEU A 503 6.01 -27.54 -1.85
CA LEU A 503 4.84 -28.28 -1.40
C LEU A 503 5.05 -28.89 -0.01
N LEU A 504 3.97 -29.10 0.71
CA LEU A 504 3.99 -29.72 2.02
C LEU A 504 4.03 -31.24 1.92
N THR A 505 4.58 -31.87 2.95
CA THR A 505 4.38 -33.30 3.20
C THR A 505 3.18 -33.45 4.14
N PRO A 506 2.11 -34.15 3.72
CA PRO A 506 0.92 -34.34 4.54
C PRO A 506 1.27 -34.88 5.95
N GLY A 507 0.63 -34.32 6.97
CA GLY A 507 0.85 -34.68 8.37
C GLY A 507 2.10 -34.10 9.04
N THR A 508 3.02 -33.49 8.30
CA THR A 508 4.19 -32.82 8.88
C THR A 508 3.81 -31.48 9.48
N ILE A 509 4.33 -31.17 10.67
CA ILE A 509 4.11 -29.89 11.33
C ILE A 509 5.12 -28.87 10.77
N TYR A 510 4.62 -27.75 10.30
CA TYR A 510 5.41 -26.62 9.83
C TYR A 510 5.15 -25.38 10.69
N GLU A 511 6.17 -24.53 10.79
CA GLU A 511 6.05 -23.21 11.39
C GLU A 511 5.69 -22.18 10.31
N PHE A 512 4.65 -21.39 10.57
CA PHE A 512 4.20 -20.28 9.72
C PHE A 512 4.25 -18.97 10.49
N GLY A 513 4.55 -17.89 9.79
CA GLY A 513 4.58 -16.55 10.35
C GLY A 513 4.15 -15.51 9.33
N PRO A 514 2.84 -15.31 9.09
CA PRO A 514 2.38 -14.14 8.34
C PRO A 514 2.97 -12.87 8.96
N VAL A 515 3.44 -11.96 8.12
CA VAL A 515 4.32 -10.88 8.59
C VAL A 515 3.80 -9.47 8.28
N ALA A 516 2.62 -9.36 7.69
CA ALA A 516 2.08 -8.09 7.18
C ALA A 516 1.04 -7.44 8.10
N LEU A 517 0.81 -7.95 9.29
CA LEU A 517 -0.12 -7.36 10.25
C LEU A 517 0.51 -6.10 10.88
N LEU A 518 0.08 -4.93 10.41
CA LEU A 518 0.55 -3.62 10.89
C LEU A 518 -0.65 -2.77 11.30
N THR A 519 -0.65 -2.27 12.53
CA THR A 519 -1.74 -1.41 13.01
C THR A 519 -1.27 -0.44 14.09
N SER A 520 -2.14 0.49 14.45
CA SER A 520 -2.07 1.29 15.66
C SER A 520 -3.47 1.45 16.23
N ASN A 521 -3.75 0.76 17.34
CA ASN A 521 -5.06 0.75 17.98
C ASN A 521 -4.94 0.64 19.50
N VAL A 522 -5.81 1.33 20.21
CA VAL A 522 -6.06 1.12 21.62
C VAL A 522 -7.26 0.18 21.78
N PHE A 523 -7.02 -1.00 22.31
CA PHE A 523 -8.08 -1.85 22.85
C PHE A 523 -8.51 -1.26 24.19
N GLN A 524 -9.74 -0.82 24.28
CA GLN A 524 -10.25 -0.17 25.49
C GLN A 524 -10.48 -1.18 26.62
N LYS A 525 -10.47 -0.71 27.87
CA LYS A 525 -10.86 -1.52 29.04
C LYS A 525 -12.22 -2.18 28.81
N GLY A 526 -12.30 -3.47 29.11
CA GLY A 526 -13.49 -4.29 28.87
C GLY A 526 -13.58 -4.91 27.48
N HIS A 527 -12.85 -4.40 26.49
CA HIS A 527 -12.71 -5.04 25.19
C HIS A 527 -11.87 -6.32 25.29
N ARG A 528 -11.88 -7.12 24.22
CA ARG A 528 -11.04 -8.32 24.09
C ARG A 528 -10.25 -8.27 22.80
N ILE A 529 -9.08 -8.87 22.83
CA ILE A 529 -8.30 -9.17 21.63
C ILE A 529 -8.87 -10.43 21.03
N ARG A 530 -9.33 -10.39 19.77
CA ARG A 530 -9.81 -11.55 19.03
C ARG A 530 -8.87 -11.89 17.90
N VAL A 531 -8.51 -13.16 17.77
CA VAL A 531 -7.81 -13.73 16.62
C VAL A 531 -8.76 -14.67 15.88
N GLN A 532 -8.91 -14.50 14.57
CA GLN A 532 -9.62 -15.44 13.70
C GLN A 532 -8.61 -16.10 12.76
N ILE A 533 -8.76 -17.42 12.52
CA ILE A 533 -7.91 -18.19 11.62
C ILE A 533 -8.80 -18.96 10.64
N SER A 534 -8.47 -18.90 9.35
CA SER A 534 -9.19 -19.60 8.28
C SER A 534 -8.26 -20.02 7.15
N GLY A 535 -8.77 -20.82 6.19
CA GLY A 535 -8.03 -21.27 5.00
C GLY A 535 -8.27 -20.44 3.74
N SER A 536 -9.08 -19.38 3.80
CA SER A 536 -9.40 -18.53 2.65
C SER A 536 -10.06 -17.23 3.08
N PHE A 537 -10.04 -16.24 2.19
CA PHE A 537 -10.82 -15.00 2.31
C PHE A 537 -11.13 -14.47 0.89
N PHE A 538 -12.13 -15.07 0.26
CA PHE A 538 -12.51 -14.83 -1.11
C PHE A 538 -13.59 -13.71 -1.21
N PRO A 539 -13.61 -12.85 -2.23
CA PRO A 539 -12.75 -12.87 -3.42
C PRO A 539 -11.53 -11.92 -3.35
N ASN A 540 -11.12 -11.43 -2.19
CA ASN A 540 -9.97 -10.52 -2.10
C ASN A 540 -8.71 -11.16 -2.70
N PHE A 541 -8.49 -12.46 -2.41
CA PHE A 541 -7.37 -13.21 -2.94
C PHE A 541 -7.83 -14.51 -3.59
N SER A 542 -6.98 -15.06 -4.46
CA SER A 542 -7.19 -16.33 -5.12
C SER A 542 -7.36 -17.47 -4.11
N ARG A 543 -8.11 -18.50 -4.50
CA ARG A 543 -8.34 -19.68 -3.68
C ARG A 543 -7.20 -20.67 -3.86
N ASN A 544 -6.55 -21.10 -2.79
CA ASN A 544 -5.67 -22.25 -2.84
C ASN A 544 -6.47 -23.50 -3.22
N LEU A 545 -6.02 -24.24 -4.23
CA LEU A 545 -6.71 -25.44 -4.70
C LEU A 545 -6.52 -26.64 -3.76
N GLN A 546 -5.53 -26.59 -2.85
CA GLN A 546 -5.14 -27.62 -1.87
C GLN A 546 -4.68 -28.96 -2.51
N SER A 547 -4.84 -29.09 -3.82
CA SER A 547 -4.37 -30.23 -4.61
C SER A 547 -2.85 -30.23 -4.86
N GLY A 548 -2.15 -29.14 -4.51
CA GLY A 548 -0.76 -28.91 -4.88
C GLY A 548 -0.57 -28.34 -6.30
N GLU A 549 -1.66 -28.07 -7.02
CA GLU A 549 -1.64 -27.37 -8.31
C GLU A 549 -1.90 -25.87 -8.09
N LEU A 550 -1.43 -25.01 -9.01
CA LEU A 550 -1.68 -23.57 -8.94
C LEU A 550 -3.02 -23.23 -9.61
N GLU A 551 -3.75 -22.33 -8.99
CA GLU A 551 -5.01 -21.78 -9.51
C GLU A 551 -4.86 -21.06 -10.84
N ASN A 552 -3.64 -20.63 -11.19
CA ASN A 552 -3.35 -20.02 -12.48
C ASN A 552 -3.54 -21.01 -13.64
N ASP A 553 -3.24 -22.28 -13.42
CA ASP A 553 -3.12 -23.33 -14.45
C ASP A 553 -4.08 -24.50 -14.26
N SER A 554 -4.78 -24.57 -13.12
CA SER A 554 -5.64 -25.71 -12.77
C SER A 554 -6.96 -25.29 -12.13
N ALA A 555 -7.96 -26.16 -12.23
CA ALA A 555 -9.25 -26.07 -11.56
C ALA A 555 -9.51 -27.26 -10.62
N LYS A 556 -8.47 -28.05 -10.30
CA LYS A 556 -8.60 -29.27 -9.50
C LYS A 556 -8.64 -28.94 -8.01
N LEU A 557 -9.82 -28.82 -7.47
CA LEU A 557 -10.05 -28.55 -6.04
C LEU A 557 -9.87 -29.83 -5.21
N ALA A 558 -9.28 -29.68 -4.03
CA ALA A 558 -9.24 -30.70 -2.98
C ALA A 558 -9.65 -30.08 -1.65
N LYS A 559 -10.26 -30.87 -0.76
CA LYS A 559 -10.52 -30.47 0.62
C LYS A 559 -9.34 -30.82 1.50
N ALA A 560 -9.11 -30.04 2.54
CA ALA A 560 -8.02 -30.27 3.49
C ALA A 560 -8.46 -30.08 4.95
N ASN A 561 -8.02 -30.99 5.81
CA ASN A 561 -8.07 -30.80 7.24
C ASN A 561 -6.80 -30.06 7.69
N ILE A 562 -6.96 -28.84 8.15
CA ILE A 562 -5.87 -28.00 8.63
C ILE A 562 -5.88 -28.06 10.16
N THR A 563 -4.75 -28.45 10.75
CA THR A 563 -4.60 -28.63 12.21
C THR A 563 -3.63 -27.61 12.77
N ILE A 564 -4.07 -26.80 13.72
CA ILE A 564 -3.26 -25.83 14.46
C ILE A 564 -2.84 -26.46 15.78
N TYR A 565 -1.54 -26.49 16.07
CA TYR A 565 -0.97 -27.02 17.31
C TYR A 565 -0.87 -25.93 18.38
N LEU A 566 -1.27 -26.27 19.59
CA LEU A 566 -1.45 -25.37 20.72
C LEU A 566 -0.83 -25.95 21.99
N ASP A 567 0.29 -26.64 21.84
CA ASP A 567 0.94 -27.40 22.90
C ASP A 567 2.28 -26.79 23.34
N PRO A 568 2.92 -27.30 24.43
CA PRO A 568 4.19 -26.74 24.88
C PRO A 568 5.34 -26.83 23.87
N ASP A 569 5.30 -27.82 22.96
CA ASP A 569 6.34 -28.05 21.96
C ASP A 569 6.08 -27.20 20.70
N HIS A 570 4.79 -26.95 20.40
CA HIS A 570 4.31 -26.21 19.24
C HIS A 570 3.33 -25.08 19.66
N PRO A 571 3.80 -24.07 20.41
CA PRO A 571 2.94 -23.05 20.99
C PRO A 571 2.60 -21.96 19.98
N SER A 572 1.51 -22.15 19.23
CA SER A 572 1.00 -21.12 18.33
C SER A 572 0.64 -19.85 19.10
N GLN A 573 1.01 -18.69 18.56
CA GLN A 573 0.93 -17.42 19.29
C GLN A 573 0.85 -16.21 18.36
N VAL A 574 0.36 -15.09 18.91
CA VAL A 574 0.56 -13.76 18.36
C VAL A 574 1.46 -12.94 19.30
N VAL A 575 2.27 -12.05 18.73
CA VAL A 575 3.18 -11.20 19.50
C VAL A 575 2.79 -9.75 19.26
N LEU A 576 2.28 -9.11 20.30
CA LEU A 576 1.75 -7.75 20.22
C LEU A 576 2.82 -6.73 20.64
N PRO A 577 3.09 -5.68 19.83
CA PRO A 577 3.93 -4.55 20.20
C PRO A 577 3.13 -3.58 21.08
N ILE A 578 3.27 -3.71 22.39
CA ILE A 578 2.55 -2.89 23.37
C ILE A 578 3.36 -1.62 23.64
N VAL A 579 2.75 -0.47 23.36
CA VAL A 579 3.32 0.85 23.65
C VAL A 579 2.91 1.26 25.06
N PRO A 580 3.86 1.66 25.92
CA PRO A 580 3.54 2.16 27.25
C PRO A 580 2.67 3.43 27.18
N ARG A 581 1.54 3.43 27.85
CA ARG A 581 0.71 4.65 28.00
C ARG A 581 1.21 5.43 29.21
N ILE A 582 1.64 6.67 28.99
CA ILE A 582 1.94 7.60 30.08
C ILE A 582 0.58 7.99 30.67
N GLN A 583 0.36 7.59 31.91
CA GLN A 583 -0.85 7.94 32.68
C GLN A 583 -0.90 9.44 32.99
#